data_96304e39081d6e5d7a49e2b433712f54
#
_entry.id   96304e39081d6e5d7a49e2b433712f54
#
_cell.length_a   1.000
_cell.length_b   1.000
_cell.length_c   1.000
_cell.angle_alpha   90.00
_cell.angle_beta   90.00
_cell.angle_gamma   90.00
#
_symmetry.space_group_name_H-M   'P 1'
#
loop_
_entity.id
_entity.type
_entity.pdbx_description
1 polymer ?
#
loop_
_entity_poly.entity_id
_entity_poly.type
_entity_poly.pdbx_seq_one_letter_code
_entity_poly.pdbx_strand_id
1 'polypeptide(L)'
;QSFSKTLEKGGRPQTEYIIKLDIAKEMAMLERNEKGKQVRRYFIEVEKRYKEQAARPLSVLEQIQILAKGNIEWKKEIDSVNRDLQEFKKDMPLLGVECQKIARAKNRKVVPLMGGKDAPAYKDNSLRGKVYRDIDNQLRREFDVETYKAIKRNQVDMAVGVIEGYQLPMALEERINLLNRQMRFA
;
A
#
# COMPACT_ATOMS: atom_id res chain seq x y z
N GLN A 1 10.56 48.46 -5.68
CA GLN A 1 10.98 48.71 -7.07
C GLN A 1 10.43 50.07 -7.49
N SER A 2 11.27 50.94 -8.04
CA SER A 2 10.89 52.25 -8.54
C SER A 2 10.92 52.26 -10.07
N PHE A 3 9.90 52.77 -10.70
CA PHE A 3 9.84 52.96 -12.16
C PHE A 3 9.80 54.46 -12.46
N SER A 4 10.63 54.92 -13.40
CA SER A 4 10.57 56.28 -13.92
C SER A 4 9.82 56.28 -15.25
N LYS A 5 8.71 57.02 -15.35
CA LYS A 5 7.95 57.22 -16.57
C LYS A 5 8.26 58.64 -17.11
N THR A 6 8.84 58.68 -18.28
CA THR A 6 9.11 59.97 -18.96
C THR A 6 7.83 60.41 -19.67
N LEU A 7 7.32 61.60 -19.33
CA LEU A 7 6.21 62.26 -20.03
C LEU A 7 6.66 62.81 -21.32
N GLU A 8 5.97 62.58 -22.45
CA GLU A 8 6.28 63.08 -23.81
C GLU A 8 6.17 64.60 -23.98
N LYS A 9 5.79 65.31 -22.94
CA LYS A 9 5.74 66.79 -22.91
C LYS A 9 6.57 67.32 -21.76
N GLY A 10 7.85 67.57 -22.01
CA GLY A 10 8.75 68.50 -21.33
C GLY A 10 8.56 68.79 -19.84
N GLY A 11 8.21 67.83 -19.02
CA GLY A 11 8.08 67.89 -17.57
C GLY A 11 9.17 67.12 -16.85
N ARG A 12 9.45 67.49 -15.58
CA ARG A 12 10.37 66.73 -14.71
C ARG A 12 9.87 65.30 -14.58
N PRO A 13 10.73 64.22 -14.76
CA PRO A 13 10.33 62.82 -14.66
C PRO A 13 9.73 62.59 -13.31
N GLN A 14 8.51 62.00 -13.31
CA GLN A 14 7.80 61.59 -12.09
C GLN A 14 8.22 60.16 -11.74
N THR A 15 8.70 59.98 -10.52
CA THR A 15 9.07 58.64 -10.03
C THR A 15 7.85 57.99 -9.39
N GLU A 16 7.44 56.84 -9.92
CA GLU A 16 6.39 56.00 -9.33
C GLU A 16 7.01 54.88 -8.50
N TYR A 17 6.41 54.59 -7.36
CA TYR A 17 6.88 53.54 -6.44
C TYR A 17 5.81 52.47 -6.29
N ILE A 18 6.21 51.22 -6.44
CA ILE A 18 5.39 50.06 -6.08
C ILE A 18 5.70 49.75 -4.62
N ILE A 19 4.71 49.86 -3.75
CA ILE A 19 4.83 49.60 -2.32
C ILE A 19 3.95 48.43 -1.93
N LYS A 20 4.34 47.69 -0.90
CA LYS A 20 3.50 46.63 -0.31
C LYS A 20 2.26 47.23 0.33
N LEU A 21 1.15 46.47 0.36
CA LEU A 21 -0.13 46.95 0.88
C LEU A 21 -0.06 47.39 2.33
N ASP A 22 0.74 46.72 3.16
CA ASP A 22 0.90 47.10 4.57
C ASP A 22 1.57 48.45 4.71
N ILE A 23 2.65 48.70 3.92
CA ILE A 23 3.32 50.00 3.88
C ILE A 23 2.37 51.09 3.35
N ALA A 24 1.54 50.77 2.36
CA ALA A 24 0.54 51.71 1.85
C ALA A 24 -0.51 52.10 2.93
N LYS A 25 -0.93 51.15 3.76
CA LYS A 25 -1.80 51.38 4.92
C LYS A 25 -1.16 52.30 5.94
N GLU A 26 0.09 52.02 6.33
CA GLU A 26 0.85 52.85 7.26
C GLU A 26 1.02 54.28 6.75
N MET A 27 1.42 54.46 5.49
CA MET A 27 1.54 55.76 4.85
C MET A 27 0.20 56.52 4.84
N ALA A 28 -0.92 55.81 4.51
CA ALA A 28 -2.24 56.43 4.52
C ALA A 28 -2.70 56.85 5.91
N MET A 29 -2.23 56.19 6.97
CA MET A 29 -2.48 56.60 8.35
C MET A 29 -1.71 57.86 8.76
N LEU A 30 -0.53 58.03 8.22
CA LEU A 30 0.31 59.25 8.50
C LEU A 30 -0.08 60.44 7.69
N GLU A 31 -0.61 60.25 6.48
CA GLU A 31 -1.02 61.34 5.58
C GLU A 31 -2.26 62.07 6.11
N ARG A 32 -2.17 63.40 6.31
CA ARG A 32 -3.25 64.26 6.84
C ARG A 32 -4.08 64.94 5.76
N ASN A 33 -3.82 64.65 4.48
CA ASN A 33 -4.54 65.23 3.36
C ASN A 33 -5.83 64.46 3.00
N GLU A 34 -6.66 64.99 2.10
CA GLU A 34 -7.90 64.35 1.67
C GLU A 34 -7.68 62.98 0.98
N LYS A 35 -6.56 62.80 0.26
CA LYS A 35 -6.22 61.49 -0.35
C LYS A 35 -5.94 60.41 0.71
N GLY A 36 -5.16 60.73 1.73
CA GLY A 36 -4.92 59.84 2.85
C GLY A 36 -6.22 59.44 3.58
N LYS A 37 -7.15 60.40 3.71
CA LYS A 37 -8.47 60.13 4.30
C LYS A 37 -9.33 59.18 3.44
N GLN A 38 -9.30 59.34 2.11
CA GLN A 38 -9.99 58.43 1.18
C GLN A 38 -9.41 57.02 1.25
N VAL A 39 -8.10 56.87 1.25
CA VAL A 39 -7.41 55.57 1.34
C VAL A 39 -7.74 54.86 2.68
N ARG A 40 -7.71 55.61 3.81
CA ARG A 40 -8.12 55.04 5.11
C ARG A 40 -9.55 54.53 5.09
N ARG A 41 -10.51 55.32 4.55
CA ARG A 41 -11.90 54.90 4.42
C ARG A 41 -12.04 53.66 3.57
N TYR A 42 -11.35 53.55 2.46
CA TYR A 42 -11.33 52.39 1.59
C TYR A 42 -10.86 51.13 2.34
N PHE A 43 -9.74 51.20 3.06
CA PHE A 43 -9.26 50.07 3.82
C PHE A 43 -10.22 49.64 4.95
N ILE A 44 -10.83 50.58 5.64
CA ILE A 44 -11.84 50.28 6.66
C ILE A 44 -13.05 49.58 6.03
N GLU A 45 -13.50 50.01 4.87
CA GLU A 45 -14.63 49.42 4.17
C GLU A 45 -14.31 48.00 3.68
N VAL A 46 -13.13 47.80 3.09
CA VAL A 46 -12.67 46.47 2.66
C VAL A 46 -12.55 45.53 3.85
N GLU A 47 -11.98 45.96 4.97
CA GLU A 47 -11.86 45.16 6.17
C GLU A 47 -13.22 44.78 6.75
N LYS A 48 -14.16 45.74 6.75
CA LYS A 48 -15.55 45.52 7.19
C LYS A 48 -16.24 44.45 6.31
N ARG A 49 -16.17 44.60 4.98
CA ARG A 49 -16.71 43.61 4.03
C ARG A 49 -16.09 42.25 4.21
N TYR A 50 -14.80 42.15 4.40
CA TYR A 50 -14.10 40.89 4.65
C TYR A 50 -14.59 40.21 5.94
N LYS A 51 -14.72 40.99 7.03
CA LYS A 51 -15.27 40.46 8.30
C LYS A 51 -16.71 40.04 8.17
N GLU A 52 -17.55 40.77 7.46
CA GLU A 52 -18.95 40.41 7.19
C GLU A 52 -19.05 39.15 6.36
N GLN A 53 -18.18 38.96 5.34
CA GLN A 53 -18.14 37.71 4.56
C GLN A 53 -17.64 36.53 5.37
N ALA A 54 -16.59 36.72 6.18
CA ALA A 54 -16.04 35.67 7.04
C ALA A 54 -16.97 35.26 8.17
N ALA A 55 -17.82 36.19 8.66
CA ALA A 55 -18.80 35.95 9.72
C ALA A 55 -20.16 35.43 9.18
N ARG A 56 -20.35 35.38 7.86
CA ARG A 56 -21.58 34.86 7.26
C ARG A 56 -21.71 33.36 7.54
N PRO A 57 -22.73 32.91 8.24
CA PRO A 57 -22.96 31.47 8.38
C PRO A 57 -23.21 30.85 6.99
N LEU A 58 -22.60 29.70 6.75
CA LEU A 58 -22.82 28.95 5.53
C LEU A 58 -24.29 28.64 5.35
N SER A 59 -24.83 28.85 4.17
CA SER A 59 -26.17 28.39 3.83
C SER A 59 -26.27 26.87 3.95
N VAL A 60 -27.48 26.37 4.17
CA VAL A 60 -27.72 24.91 4.23
C VAL A 60 -27.22 24.21 2.97
N LEU A 61 -27.39 24.84 1.82
CA LEU A 61 -26.89 24.30 0.55
C LEU A 61 -25.36 24.21 0.49
N GLU A 62 -24.65 25.24 0.95
CA GLU A 62 -23.19 25.27 1.03
C GLU A 62 -22.68 24.19 2.01
N GLN A 63 -23.34 24.01 3.16
CA GLN A 63 -23.01 22.96 4.11
C GLN A 63 -23.18 21.56 3.50
N ILE A 64 -24.30 21.32 2.78
CA ILE A 64 -24.55 20.05 2.09
C ILE A 64 -23.47 19.81 1.01
N GLN A 65 -23.08 20.82 0.26
CA GLN A 65 -22.04 20.68 -0.76
C GLN A 65 -20.67 20.32 -0.16
N ILE A 66 -20.29 20.94 0.95
CA ILE A 66 -19.05 20.63 1.67
C ILE A 66 -19.09 19.19 2.20
N LEU A 67 -20.18 18.77 2.82
CA LEU A 67 -20.36 17.42 3.31
C LEU A 67 -20.35 16.39 2.18
N ALA A 68 -20.99 16.68 1.06
CA ALA A 68 -21.00 15.79 -0.10
C ALA A 68 -19.60 15.61 -0.69
N LYS A 69 -18.82 16.70 -0.83
CA LYS A 69 -17.42 16.63 -1.29
C LYS A 69 -16.55 15.81 -0.32
N GLY A 70 -16.66 16.07 0.99
CA GLY A 70 -15.94 15.33 2.02
C GLY A 70 -16.26 13.83 1.98
N ASN A 71 -17.54 13.47 1.82
CA ASN A 71 -17.95 12.07 1.71
C ASN A 71 -17.37 11.36 0.49
N ILE A 72 -17.24 12.06 -0.65
CA ILE A 72 -16.63 11.50 -1.87
C ILE A 72 -15.13 11.26 -1.66
N GLU A 73 -14.44 12.21 -1.02
CA GLU A 73 -13.00 12.09 -0.72
C GLU A 73 -12.74 10.94 0.27
N TRP A 74 -13.48 10.86 1.34
CA TRP A 74 -13.40 9.77 2.32
C TRP A 74 -13.68 8.41 1.70
N LYS A 75 -14.67 8.32 0.81
CA LYS A 75 -14.96 7.07 0.10
C LYS A 75 -13.77 6.62 -0.74
N LYS A 76 -13.12 7.53 -1.46
CA LYS A 76 -11.91 7.21 -2.25
C LYS A 76 -10.76 6.72 -1.35
N GLU A 77 -10.58 7.36 -0.20
CA GLU A 77 -9.54 6.98 0.76
C GLU A 77 -9.83 5.60 1.37
N ILE A 78 -11.07 5.32 1.78
CA ILE A 78 -11.50 4.01 2.26
C ILE A 78 -11.30 2.93 1.19
N ASP A 79 -11.64 3.20 -0.07
CA ASP A 79 -11.46 2.27 -1.17
C ASP A 79 -9.96 2.00 -1.45
N SER A 80 -9.10 3.01 -1.28
CA SER A 80 -7.64 2.85 -1.36
C SER A 80 -7.11 1.97 -0.23
N VAL A 81 -7.45 2.30 1.02
CA VAL A 81 -7.04 1.51 2.20
C VAL A 81 -7.52 0.06 2.11
N ASN A 82 -8.74 -0.15 1.63
CA ASN A 82 -9.27 -1.50 1.42
C ASN A 82 -8.47 -2.29 0.38
N ARG A 83 -8.05 -1.66 -0.72
CA ARG A 83 -7.18 -2.31 -1.73
C ARG A 83 -5.83 -2.68 -1.13
N ASP A 84 -5.19 -1.75 -0.45
CA ASP A 84 -3.88 -1.96 0.19
C ASP A 84 -3.96 -3.10 1.23
N LEU A 85 -5.05 -3.13 2.01
CA LEU A 85 -5.32 -4.19 2.97
C LEU A 85 -5.52 -5.55 2.29
N GLN A 86 -6.21 -5.60 1.15
CA GLN A 86 -6.40 -6.84 0.40
C GLN A 86 -5.07 -7.34 -0.21
N GLU A 87 -4.25 -6.45 -0.74
CA GLU A 87 -2.91 -6.78 -1.23
C GLU A 87 -2.02 -7.27 -0.10
N PHE A 88 -1.99 -6.57 1.01
CA PHE A 88 -1.25 -6.99 2.20
C PHE A 88 -1.66 -8.38 2.67
N LYS A 89 -2.98 -8.67 2.75
CA LYS A 89 -3.49 -10.00 3.13
C LYS A 89 -3.06 -11.09 2.17
N LYS A 90 -2.96 -10.81 0.87
CA LYS A 90 -2.51 -11.78 -0.14
C LYS A 90 -1.02 -12.08 -0.02
N ASP A 91 -0.22 -11.08 0.34
CA ASP A 91 1.24 -11.18 0.43
C ASP A 91 1.73 -11.67 1.80
N MET A 92 0.84 -11.78 2.78
CA MET A 92 1.21 -12.35 4.09
C MET A 92 1.72 -13.80 3.96
N PRO A 93 2.70 -14.19 4.78
CA PRO A 93 3.12 -15.58 4.93
C PRO A 93 1.96 -16.48 5.36
N LEU A 94 2.13 -17.79 5.17
CA LEU A 94 1.12 -18.79 5.55
C LEU A 94 0.79 -18.75 7.03
N LEU A 95 -0.47 -18.75 7.35
CA LEU A 95 -0.96 -18.96 8.71
C LEU A 95 -1.04 -20.48 9.02
N GLY A 96 -1.28 -20.81 10.29
CA GLY A 96 -1.33 -22.20 10.74
C GLY A 96 -2.30 -23.09 9.93
N VAL A 97 -3.42 -22.53 9.49
CA VAL A 97 -4.43 -23.28 8.70
C VAL A 97 -3.91 -23.63 7.31
N GLU A 98 -3.26 -22.67 6.63
CA GLU A 98 -2.67 -22.90 5.31
C GLU A 98 -1.46 -23.85 5.39
N CYS A 99 -0.64 -23.73 6.45
CA CYS A 99 0.43 -24.69 6.72
C CYS A 99 -0.11 -26.12 6.88
N GLN A 100 -1.27 -26.30 7.52
CA GLN A 100 -1.92 -27.60 7.64
C GLN A 100 -2.40 -28.13 6.28
N LYS A 101 -2.91 -27.26 5.36
CA LYS A 101 -3.27 -27.69 4.00
C LYS A 101 -2.05 -28.28 3.28
N ILE A 102 -0.91 -27.58 3.32
CA ILE A 102 0.34 -28.07 2.73
C ILE A 102 0.79 -29.38 3.38
N ALA A 103 0.76 -29.47 4.70
CA ALA A 103 1.11 -30.71 5.41
C ALA A 103 0.22 -31.88 5.01
N ARG A 104 -1.09 -31.67 4.88
CA ARG A 104 -2.04 -32.69 4.42
C ARG A 104 -1.76 -33.09 2.96
N ALA A 105 -1.47 -32.15 2.07
CA ALA A 105 -1.10 -32.43 0.68
C ALA A 105 0.17 -33.27 0.61
N LYS A 106 1.22 -32.90 1.36
CA LYS A 106 2.46 -33.70 1.48
C LYS A 106 2.16 -35.14 1.94
N ASN A 107 1.39 -35.30 3.00
CA ASN A 107 1.04 -36.62 3.49
C ASN A 107 0.25 -37.43 2.46
N ARG A 108 -0.72 -36.81 1.78
CA ARG A 108 -1.52 -37.45 0.73
C ARG A 108 -0.66 -37.94 -0.42
N LYS A 109 0.41 -37.21 -0.75
CA LYS A 109 1.33 -37.60 -1.82
C LYS A 109 2.37 -38.63 -1.37
N VAL A 110 3.01 -38.42 -0.21
CA VAL A 110 4.15 -39.24 0.25
C VAL A 110 3.70 -40.64 0.66
N VAL A 111 2.56 -40.80 1.37
CA VAL A 111 2.11 -42.07 1.87
C VAL A 111 1.94 -43.12 0.74
N PRO A 112 1.23 -42.84 -0.37
CA PRO A 112 1.14 -43.80 -1.49
C PRO A 112 2.49 -44.04 -2.19
N LEU A 113 3.31 -42.97 -2.37
CA LEU A 113 4.62 -43.09 -3.02
C LEU A 113 5.56 -44.05 -2.27
N MET A 114 5.42 -44.15 -0.95
CA MET A 114 6.22 -45.03 -0.12
C MET A 114 5.60 -46.44 0.07
N GLY A 115 4.45 -46.69 -0.56
CA GLY A 115 3.77 -47.99 -0.48
C GLY A 115 2.74 -48.12 0.63
N GLY A 116 2.33 -46.99 1.26
CA GLY A 116 1.37 -46.95 2.35
C GLY A 116 2.03 -46.85 3.73
N LYS A 117 1.24 -46.61 4.76
CA LYS A 117 1.74 -46.37 6.13
C LYS A 117 2.39 -47.62 6.75
N ASP A 118 1.98 -48.78 6.33
CA ASP A 118 2.47 -50.05 6.85
C ASP A 118 3.70 -50.57 6.11
N ALA A 119 4.04 -49.98 4.98
CA ALA A 119 5.18 -50.36 4.18
C ALA A 119 6.51 -50.13 4.94
N PRO A 120 7.50 -51.04 4.77
CA PRO A 120 8.83 -50.91 5.38
C PRO A 120 9.52 -49.61 5.08
N ALA A 121 9.43 -49.13 3.84
CA ALA A 121 9.99 -47.86 3.44
C ALA A 121 9.37 -46.69 4.20
N TYR A 122 8.06 -46.72 4.50
CA TYR A 122 7.41 -45.66 5.27
C TYR A 122 7.74 -45.70 6.76
N LYS A 123 7.99 -46.90 7.31
CA LYS A 123 8.43 -47.10 8.70
C LYS A 123 9.88 -46.66 8.93
N ASP A 124 10.70 -46.69 7.88
CA ASP A 124 12.05 -46.14 7.95
C ASP A 124 11.99 -44.59 8.08
N ASN A 125 12.23 -44.12 9.29
CA ASN A 125 12.18 -42.69 9.62
C ASN A 125 13.23 -41.88 8.82
N SER A 126 14.39 -42.44 8.51
CA SER A 126 15.47 -41.78 7.76
C SER A 126 15.06 -41.58 6.31
N LEU A 127 14.55 -42.64 5.65
CA LEU A 127 14.11 -42.56 4.26
C LEU A 127 12.88 -41.66 4.13
N ARG A 128 11.89 -41.85 5.00
CA ARG A 128 10.70 -40.98 5.03
C ARG A 128 11.09 -39.51 5.18
N GLY A 129 11.98 -39.19 6.12
CA GLY A 129 12.47 -37.83 6.33
C GLY A 129 13.16 -37.23 5.09
N LYS A 130 13.86 -38.06 4.29
CA LYS A 130 14.48 -37.64 3.03
C LYS A 130 13.43 -37.26 1.98
N VAL A 131 12.38 -38.04 1.82
CA VAL A 131 11.30 -37.79 0.87
C VAL A 131 10.54 -36.49 1.23
N TYR A 132 10.19 -36.31 2.50
CA TYR A 132 9.55 -35.04 2.94
C TYR A 132 10.46 -33.84 2.73
N ARG A 133 11.75 -33.97 3.02
CA ARG A 133 12.73 -32.91 2.83
C ARG A 133 12.93 -32.56 1.35
N ASP A 134 12.85 -33.54 0.48
CA ASP A 134 12.98 -33.32 -0.95
C ASP A 134 11.81 -32.51 -1.51
N ILE A 135 10.57 -32.84 -1.09
CA ILE A 135 9.38 -32.01 -1.39
C ILE A 135 9.54 -30.58 -0.84
N ASP A 136 10.02 -30.43 0.40
CA ASP A 136 10.25 -29.10 0.96
C ASP A 136 11.33 -28.32 0.19
N ASN A 137 12.36 -28.97 -0.27
CA ASN A 137 13.39 -28.37 -1.12
C ASN A 137 12.84 -27.96 -2.50
N GLN A 138 11.95 -28.78 -3.09
CA GLN A 138 11.27 -28.39 -4.32
C GLN A 138 10.41 -27.14 -4.12
N LEU A 139 9.59 -27.11 -3.07
CA LEU A 139 8.78 -25.92 -2.74
C LEU A 139 9.67 -24.68 -2.55
N ARG A 140 10.80 -24.81 -1.87
CA ARG A 140 11.74 -23.69 -1.69
C ARG A 140 12.26 -23.15 -3.02
N ARG A 141 12.61 -24.03 -3.95
CA ARG A 141 13.10 -23.65 -5.28
C ARG A 141 12.03 -23.01 -6.13
N GLU A 142 10.80 -23.57 -6.13
CA GLU A 142 9.70 -23.09 -6.97
C GLU A 142 9.18 -21.72 -6.53
N PHE A 143 9.21 -21.43 -5.21
CA PHE A 143 8.69 -20.18 -4.65
C PHE A 143 9.78 -19.21 -4.19
N ASP A 144 11.04 -19.54 -4.38
CA ASP A 144 12.22 -18.75 -3.96
C ASP A 144 12.14 -18.32 -2.49
N VAL A 145 11.90 -19.26 -1.60
CA VAL A 145 11.73 -19.03 -0.16
C VAL A 145 12.67 -19.91 0.67
N GLU A 146 13.11 -19.41 1.81
CA GLU A 146 13.93 -20.20 2.75
C GLU A 146 13.15 -21.34 3.41
N THR A 147 11.85 -21.18 3.57
CA THR A 147 10.97 -22.19 4.18
C THR A 147 9.59 -22.15 3.51
N TYR A 148 8.95 -23.32 3.35
CA TYR A 148 7.60 -23.38 2.79
C TYR A 148 6.57 -22.52 3.56
N LYS A 149 6.83 -22.20 4.82
CA LYS A 149 5.98 -21.32 5.63
C LYS A 149 6.00 -19.87 5.19
N ALA A 150 7.06 -19.46 4.46
CA ALA A 150 7.20 -18.13 3.91
C ALA A 150 6.51 -17.95 2.56
N ILE A 151 5.93 -19.01 1.98
CA ILE A 151 5.09 -18.95 0.78
C ILE A 151 3.93 -17.99 1.04
N LYS A 152 3.59 -17.15 0.09
CA LYS A 152 2.50 -16.19 0.20
C LYS A 152 1.14 -16.90 0.20
N ARG A 153 0.17 -16.35 0.94
CA ARG A 153 -1.17 -16.95 1.06
C ARG A 153 -1.88 -17.12 -0.28
N ASN A 154 -1.71 -16.20 -1.21
CA ASN A 154 -2.27 -16.31 -2.56
C ASN A 154 -1.65 -17.44 -3.39
N GLN A 155 -0.53 -18.01 -2.98
CA GLN A 155 0.19 -19.08 -3.68
C GLN A 155 -0.04 -20.48 -3.09
N VAL A 156 -0.89 -20.61 -2.05
CA VAL A 156 -1.16 -21.90 -1.38
C VAL A 156 -1.62 -22.97 -2.35
N ASP A 157 -2.55 -22.65 -3.23
CA ASP A 157 -3.12 -23.63 -4.17
C ASP A 157 -2.10 -24.05 -5.22
N MET A 158 -1.23 -23.12 -5.65
CA MET A 158 -0.08 -23.43 -6.50
C MET A 158 0.90 -24.37 -5.79
N ALA A 159 1.19 -24.11 -4.51
CA ALA A 159 2.07 -24.98 -3.71
C ALA A 159 1.48 -26.40 -3.55
N VAL A 160 0.18 -26.51 -3.37
CA VAL A 160 -0.51 -27.81 -3.36
C VAL A 160 -0.38 -28.50 -4.73
N GLY A 161 -0.54 -27.77 -5.83
CA GLY A 161 -0.35 -28.30 -7.19
C GLY A 161 1.07 -28.83 -7.43
N VAL A 162 2.10 -28.10 -6.95
CA VAL A 162 3.51 -28.55 -7.02
C VAL A 162 3.70 -29.85 -6.25
N ILE A 163 3.09 -30.00 -5.06
CA ILE A 163 3.15 -31.22 -4.27
C ILE A 163 2.43 -32.38 -4.97
N GLU A 164 1.28 -32.15 -5.55
CA GLU A 164 0.52 -33.17 -6.28
C GLU A 164 1.26 -33.62 -7.55
N GLY A 165 1.96 -32.72 -8.22
CA GLY A 165 2.82 -33.00 -9.37
C GLY A 165 4.18 -33.60 -9.00
N TYR A 166 4.53 -33.69 -7.70
CA TYR A 166 5.86 -34.17 -7.29
C TYR A 166 6.14 -35.58 -7.77
N GLN A 167 7.36 -35.78 -8.29
CA GLN A 167 7.90 -37.06 -8.71
C GLN A 167 9.14 -37.37 -7.87
N LEU A 168 9.25 -38.63 -7.44
CA LEU A 168 10.41 -39.09 -6.71
C LEU A 168 11.67 -39.04 -7.60
N PRO A 169 12.79 -38.50 -7.09
CA PRO A 169 14.09 -38.75 -7.71
C PRO A 169 14.39 -40.24 -7.80
N MET A 170 14.98 -40.68 -8.91
CA MET A 170 15.28 -42.11 -9.19
C MET A 170 15.99 -42.80 -8.01
N ALA A 171 16.96 -42.14 -7.40
CA ALA A 171 17.70 -42.68 -6.26
C ALA A 171 16.82 -42.93 -5.00
N LEU A 172 15.79 -42.12 -4.76
CA LEU A 172 14.85 -42.32 -3.66
C LEU A 172 13.84 -43.44 -4.00
N GLU A 173 13.39 -43.47 -5.24
CA GLU A 173 12.47 -44.47 -5.74
C GLU A 173 13.10 -45.89 -5.68
N GLU A 174 14.31 -46.08 -6.16
CA GLU A 174 15.06 -47.33 -6.07
C GLU A 174 15.19 -47.79 -4.62
N ARG A 175 15.52 -46.89 -3.72
CA ARG A 175 15.68 -47.23 -2.28
C ARG A 175 14.38 -47.62 -1.62
N ILE A 176 13.26 -46.97 -1.95
CA ILE A 176 11.92 -47.32 -1.50
C ILE A 176 11.58 -48.72 -2.01
N ASN A 177 11.80 -49.01 -3.29
CA ASN A 177 11.51 -50.28 -3.91
C ASN A 177 12.34 -51.41 -3.29
N LEU A 178 13.61 -51.15 -3.01
CA LEU A 178 14.50 -52.11 -2.38
C LEU A 178 13.98 -52.51 -0.99
N LEU A 179 13.68 -51.55 -0.14
CA LEU A 179 13.18 -51.81 1.21
C LEU A 179 11.81 -52.50 1.22
N ASN A 180 10.91 -52.12 0.32
CA ASN A 180 9.60 -52.75 0.23
C ASN A 180 9.64 -54.17 -0.33
N ARG A 181 10.67 -54.55 -1.11
CA ARG A 181 10.90 -55.90 -1.62
C ARG A 181 11.53 -56.81 -0.58
N GLN A 182 12.47 -56.33 0.23
CA GLN A 182 13.17 -57.13 1.23
C GLN A 182 12.24 -57.87 2.23
N MET A 183 11.09 -57.26 2.58
CA MET A 183 10.14 -57.91 3.49
C MET A 183 9.14 -58.86 2.84
N ARG A 184 9.17 -59.08 1.52
CA ARG A 184 8.35 -60.09 0.85
C ARG A 184 8.96 -61.50 0.93
N PHE A 185 10.20 -61.59 1.38
CA PHE A 185 10.96 -62.84 1.47
C PHE A 185 11.29 -63.27 2.91
N ALA A 186 10.78 -62.54 3.90
CA ALA A 186 10.85 -62.90 5.32
C ALA A 186 9.46 -63.29 5.83
#